data_066d2c51d4902fbeb3295ca9e847a299
#
_entry.id   066d2c51d4902fbeb3295ca9e847a299
#
_cell.length_a   1.000
_cell.length_b   1.000
_cell.length_c   1.000
_cell.angle_alpha   90.00
_cell.angle_beta   90.00
_cell.angle_gamma   90.00
#
_symmetry.space_group_name_H-M   'P 1'
#
loop_
_entity.id
_entity.type
_entity.pdbx_description
1 polymer ?
#
loop_
_entity_poly.entity_id
_entity_poly.type
_entity_poly.pdbx_seq_one_letter_code
_entity_poly.pdbx_strand_id
1 'polypeptide(L)'
;MAEISSNENRAVTLTVKDEAIQNPPCSSPKPKQDSAFSVPFVQKIIAEVVGTYFLIFAGCASVVVNSSYEKVVTLPGISIVWGLAVMVLVYSVGHISGAHFNPSVTIAFATCKRFPWKQVPAYVTAQVLGSTLAAGTLRLLFNGKHYHFAGTLPTGSDIQSLVIEFITTFYLMFIISGVSTDSRATGELAGIAVGSTILLNIMISSPISGGSMNPARSLGPAIVSNQYKSIWIYMVAPILGAICGAWVYNTIRYIDKPLKWITKSVSFYKNAERA
;
A
#
# COMPACT_ATOMS: atom_id res chain seq x y z
N MET A 1 58.83 56.97 15.53
CA MET A 1 58.50 57.73 14.29
C MET A 1 58.57 56.80 13.14
N ALA A 2 57.45 56.38 12.59
CA ALA A 2 57.35 55.79 11.30
C ALA A 2 55.92 56.04 10.82
N GLU A 3 55.86 56.72 9.70
CA GLU A 3 54.66 57.27 9.11
C GLU A 3 53.78 56.17 8.51
N ILE A 4 52.48 56.36 8.67
CA ILE A 4 51.44 55.62 7.99
C ILE A 4 51.27 56.22 6.63
N SER A 5 51.53 55.46 5.56
CA SER A 5 51.14 55.77 4.19
C SER A 5 49.95 54.93 3.76
N SER A 6 48.85 55.63 3.55
CA SER A 6 47.66 55.14 2.89
C SER A 6 47.95 54.93 1.41
N ASN A 7 47.54 53.81 0.83
CA ASN A 7 47.33 53.72 -0.61
C ASN A 7 46.18 52.78 -0.98
N GLU A 8 45.13 53.40 -1.44
CA GLU A 8 44.30 53.25 -2.60
C GLU A 8 43.77 51.86 -3.02
N ASN A 9 42.46 51.83 -3.00
CA ASN A 9 41.58 50.94 -3.68
C ASN A 9 41.99 50.65 -5.14
N ARG A 10 42.32 49.43 -5.43
CA ARG A 10 42.37 48.91 -6.82
C ARG A 10 41.35 47.84 -7.01
N ALA A 11 40.17 48.21 -7.52
CA ALA A 11 39.16 47.28 -7.96
C ALA A 11 39.70 46.49 -9.17
N VAL A 12 39.90 45.18 -9.02
CA VAL A 12 40.22 44.28 -10.12
C VAL A 12 38.90 43.86 -10.78
N THR A 13 38.59 44.47 -11.90
CA THR A 13 37.43 44.03 -12.70
C THR A 13 37.86 42.80 -13.50
N LEU A 14 37.41 41.63 -13.08
CA LEU A 14 37.52 40.41 -13.84
C LEU A 14 36.42 40.40 -14.92
N THR A 15 36.79 40.73 -16.16
CA THR A 15 35.97 40.52 -17.34
C THR A 15 35.96 39.02 -17.65
N VAL A 16 34.88 38.32 -17.27
CA VAL A 16 34.60 36.95 -17.70
C VAL A 16 34.10 37.07 -19.14
N LYS A 17 34.88 36.59 -20.10
CA LYS A 17 34.41 36.39 -21.48
C LYS A 17 33.44 35.19 -21.42
N ASP A 18 32.16 35.44 -21.68
CA ASP A 18 31.16 34.41 -21.96
C ASP A 18 31.50 33.72 -23.29
N GLU A 19 32.31 32.68 -23.22
CA GLU A 19 32.33 31.68 -24.29
C GLU A 19 31.05 30.83 -24.12
N ALA A 20 30.11 31.02 -24.99
CA ALA A 20 28.89 30.24 -25.12
C ALA A 20 29.28 28.77 -25.41
N ILE A 21 29.34 27.95 -24.35
CA ILE A 21 29.40 26.50 -24.50
C ILE A 21 28.03 26.08 -25.04
N GLN A 22 27.96 25.86 -26.34
CA GLN A 22 26.82 25.20 -26.98
C GLN A 22 26.78 23.75 -26.47
N ASN A 23 26.01 23.53 -25.42
CA ASN A 23 25.66 22.17 -25.03
C ASN A 23 24.87 21.53 -26.18
N PRO A 24 25.26 20.31 -26.65
CA PRO A 24 24.46 19.59 -27.62
C PRO A 24 23.05 19.39 -27.09
N PRO A 25 22.01 19.39 -27.93
CA PRO A 25 20.64 19.22 -27.46
C PRO A 25 20.53 17.91 -26.68
N CYS A 26 20.26 18.03 -25.38
CA CYS A 26 19.96 16.88 -24.51
C CYS A 26 18.69 16.24 -25.07
N SER A 27 18.85 15.19 -25.88
CA SER A 27 17.76 14.32 -26.26
C SER A 27 17.27 13.64 -25.00
N SER A 28 16.18 14.17 -24.43
CA SER A 28 15.48 13.50 -23.34
C SER A 28 15.19 12.05 -23.76
N PRO A 29 15.65 11.04 -23.01
CA PRO A 29 15.33 9.65 -23.33
C PRO A 29 13.82 9.53 -23.36
N LYS A 30 13.25 9.10 -24.50
CA LYS A 30 11.83 8.76 -24.60
C LYS A 30 11.53 7.81 -23.46
N PRO A 31 10.42 8.00 -22.70
CA PRO A 31 10.06 7.08 -21.66
C PRO A 31 9.98 5.67 -22.27
N LYS A 32 10.87 4.78 -21.81
CA LYS A 32 10.81 3.36 -22.19
C LYS A 32 9.41 2.88 -21.81
N GLN A 33 8.65 2.48 -22.81
CA GLN A 33 7.34 1.88 -22.63
C GLN A 33 7.59 0.59 -21.83
N ASP A 34 7.20 0.58 -20.54
CA ASP A 34 7.33 -0.60 -19.68
C ASP A 34 6.58 -1.74 -20.35
N SER A 35 7.33 -2.63 -21.00
CA SER A 35 6.75 -3.86 -21.54
C SER A 35 6.24 -4.69 -20.35
N ALA A 36 5.15 -5.42 -20.53
CA ALA A 36 4.57 -6.29 -19.50
C ALA A 36 5.55 -7.34 -18.93
N PHE A 37 6.75 -7.46 -19.52
CA PHE A 37 7.81 -8.40 -19.13
C PHE A 37 9.14 -7.68 -18.81
N SER A 38 9.12 -6.39 -18.48
CA SER A 38 10.35 -5.73 -18.03
C SER A 38 10.77 -6.30 -16.66
N VAL A 39 12.09 -6.39 -16.41
CA VAL A 39 12.62 -6.86 -15.13
C VAL A 39 12.02 -6.13 -13.93
N PRO A 40 11.89 -4.78 -13.96
CA PRO A 40 11.24 -4.05 -12.86
C PRO A 40 9.77 -4.45 -12.64
N PHE A 41 9.03 -4.81 -13.70
CA PHE A 41 7.65 -5.25 -13.56
C PHE A 41 7.55 -6.63 -12.88
N VAL A 42 8.41 -7.58 -13.29
CA VAL A 42 8.48 -8.91 -12.65
C VAL A 42 8.83 -8.79 -11.18
N GLN A 43 9.80 -7.93 -10.81
CA GLN A 43 10.15 -7.65 -9.42
C GLN A 43 8.95 -7.15 -8.60
N LYS A 44 8.12 -6.26 -9.16
CA LYS A 44 6.89 -5.79 -8.54
C LYS A 44 5.89 -6.92 -8.28
N ILE A 45 5.70 -7.80 -9.27
CA ILE A 45 4.78 -8.93 -9.14
C ILE A 45 5.28 -9.91 -8.06
N ILE A 46 6.57 -10.23 -8.02
CA ILE A 46 7.16 -11.07 -6.97
C ILE A 46 6.95 -10.42 -5.60
N ALA A 47 7.19 -9.13 -5.46
CA ALA A 47 6.99 -8.40 -4.19
C ALA A 47 5.53 -8.42 -3.73
N GLU A 48 4.55 -8.31 -4.65
CA GLU A 48 3.12 -8.43 -4.32
C GLU A 48 2.75 -9.86 -3.91
N VAL A 49 3.26 -10.91 -4.60
CA VAL A 49 3.03 -12.31 -4.20
C VAL A 49 3.58 -12.57 -2.81
N VAL A 50 4.87 -12.27 -2.59
CA VAL A 50 5.57 -12.55 -1.33
C VAL A 50 5.01 -11.71 -0.18
N GLY A 51 4.77 -10.42 -0.43
CA GLY A 51 4.20 -9.53 0.58
C GLY A 51 2.78 -9.94 0.97
N THR A 52 1.92 -10.26 -0.01
CA THR A 52 0.57 -10.75 0.30
C THR A 52 0.62 -12.11 1.01
N TYR A 53 1.54 -13.00 0.59
CA TYR A 53 1.73 -14.28 1.27
C TYR A 53 2.02 -14.08 2.76
N PHE A 54 3.03 -13.31 3.12
CA PHE A 54 3.39 -13.10 4.53
C PHE A 54 2.35 -12.32 5.31
N LEU A 55 1.68 -11.37 4.69
CA LEU A 55 0.56 -10.66 5.31
C LEU A 55 -0.55 -11.63 5.72
N ILE A 56 -1.00 -12.46 4.78
CA ILE A 56 -2.10 -13.41 5.02
C ILE A 56 -1.65 -14.55 5.94
N PHE A 57 -0.42 -15.03 5.77
CA PHE A 57 0.15 -16.04 6.63
C PHE A 57 0.17 -15.59 8.10
N ALA A 58 0.76 -14.43 8.40
CA ALA A 58 0.85 -13.91 9.77
C ALA A 58 -0.53 -13.64 10.38
N GLY A 59 -1.39 -12.92 9.65
CA GLY A 59 -2.70 -12.55 10.14
C GLY A 59 -3.61 -13.75 10.36
N CYS A 60 -3.70 -14.68 9.41
CA CYS A 60 -4.50 -15.90 9.55
C CYS A 60 -3.90 -16.87 10.57
N ALA A 61 -2.57 -16.98 10.67
CA ALA A 61 -1.92 -17.80 11.70
C ALA A 61 -2.31 -17.32 13.10
N SER A 62 -2.36 -16.00 13.35
CA SER A 62 -2.78 -15.45 14.63
C SER A 62 -4.22 -15.86 15.01
N VAL A 63 -5.12 -15.91 14.01
CA VAL A 63 -6.50 -16.37 14.20
C VAL A 63 -6.54 -17.87 14.51
N VAL A 64 -5.81 -18.69 13.74
CA VAL A 64 -5.74 -20.15 13.95
C VAL A 64 -5.15 -20.46 15.33
N VAL A 65 -4.02 -19.84 15.68
CA VAL A 65 -3.39 -20.01 17.01
C VAL A 65 -4.35 -19.61 18.12
N ASN A 66 -5.04 -18.48 17.98
CA ASN A 66 -6.02 -18.04 18.97
C ASN A 66 -7.16 -19.04 19.16
N SER A 67 -7.63 -19.65 18.07
CA SER A 67 -8.73 -20.61 18.12
C SER A 67 -8.28 -21.98 18.63
N SER A 68 -7.03 -22.36 18.38
CA SER A 68 -6.49 -23.69 18.74
C SER A 68 -5.90 -23.77 20.15
N TYR A 69 -5.46 -22.63 20.71
CA TYR A 69 -4.73 -22.58 22.00
C TYR A 69 -5.40 -21.59 22.97
N GLU A 70 -6.58 -21.93 23.46
CA GLU A 70 -7.28 -21.25 24.55
C GLU A 70 -7.37 -19.72 24.47
N LYS A 71 -7.49 -19.20 23.24
CA LYS A 71 -7.56 -17.76 22.95
C LYS A 71 -6.33 -16.95 23.44
N VAL A 72 -5.16 -17.57 23.48
CA VAL A 72 -3.91 -16.98 24.00
C VAL A 72 -3.52 -15.66 23.30
N VAL A 73 -3.88 -15.48 22.03
CA VAL A 73 -3.55 -14.27 21.28
C VAL A 73 -4.55 -13.13 21.55
N THR A 74 -5.81 -13.44 21.77
CA THR A 74 -6.93 -12.52 21.96
C THR A 74 -7.20 -11.61 20.73
N LEU A 75 -8.31 -10.89 20.71
CA LEU A 75 -8.61 -9.94 19.60
C LEU A 75 -7.59 -8.80 19.50
N PRO A 76 -7.15 -8.16 20.60
CA PRO A 76 -6.08 -7.17 20.52
C PRO A 76 -4.80 -7.73 19.90
N GLY A 77 -4.37 -8.91 20.30
CA GLY A 77 -3.17 -9.53 19.74
C GLY A 77 -3.30 -9.85 18.24
N ILE A 78 -4.45 -10.38 17.81
CA ILE A 78 -4.73 -10.58 16.37
C ILE A 78 -4.65 -9.27 15.63
N SER A 79 -5.24 -8.19 16.16
CA SER A 79 -5.24 -6.87 15.54
C SER A 79 -3.82 -6.31 15.42
N ILE A 80 -3.00 -6.49 16.47
CA ILE A 80 -1.59 -6.10 16.47
C ILE A 80 -0.82 -6.86 15.39
N VAL A 81 -1.00 -8.18 15.27
CA VAL A 81 -0.31 -8.98 14.24
C VAL A 81 -0.63 -8.49 12.84
N TRP A 82 -1.91 -8.24 12.53
CA TRP A 82 -2.30 -7.71 11.22
C TRP A 82 -1.66 -6.35 10.94
N GLY A 83 -1.72 -5.43 11.91
CA GLY A 83 -1.15 -4.09 11.77
C GLY A 83 0.37 -4.11 11.59
N LEU A 84 1.09 -4.87 12.43
CA LEU A 84 2.54 -5.02 12.33
C LEU A 84 2.96 -5.72 11.04
N ALA A 85 2.24 -6.74 10.58
CA ALA A 85 2.53 -7.41 9.32
C ALA A 85 2.48 -6.41 8.15
N VAL A 86 1.43 -5.59 8.06
CA VAL A 86 1.36 -4.54 7.04
C VAL A 86 2.52 -3.56 7.18
N MET A 87 2.77 -3.06 8.38
CA MET A 87 3.82 -2.07 8.64
C MET A 87 5.20 -2.55 8.15
N VAL A 88 5.63 -3.74 8.57
CA VAL A 88 6.96 -4.24 8.22
C VAL A 88 7.08 -4.56 6.73
N LEU A 89 6.01 -5.04 6.10
CA LEU A 89 5.99 -5.34 4.67
C LEU A 89 5.98 -4.07 3.81
N VAL A 90 5.28 -3.02 4.23
CA VAL A 90 5.33 -1.71 3.56
C VAL A 90 6.76 -1.16 3.58
N TYR A 91 7.45 -1.22 4.71
CA TYR A 91 8.85 -0.80 4.79
C TYR A 91 9.79 -1.69 3.98
N SER A 92 9.51 -3.01 3.92
CA SER A 92 10.39 -3.96 3.23
C SER A 92 10.32 -3.86 1.70
N VAL A 93 9.14 -3.70 1.12
CA VAL A 93 8.95 -3.78 -0.34
C VAL A 93 8.13 -2.63 -0.95
N GLY A 94 7.75 -1.63 -0.16
CA GLY A 94 6.99 -0.48 -0.64
C GLY A 94 7.71 0.28 -1.75
N HIS A 95 9.02 0.39 -1.68
CA HIS A 95 9.87 1.00 -2.69
C HIS A 95 9.99 0.16 -3.98
N ILE A 96 9.60 -1.12 -3.97
CA ILE A 96 9.65 -2.02 -5.14
C ILE A 96 8.30 -2.02 -5.87
N SER A 97 7.21 -2.42 -5.18
CA SER A 97 5.89 -2.62 -5.80
C SER A 97 4.87 -1.52 -5.46
N GLY A 98 5.13 -0.73 -4.45
CA GLY A 98 4.14 0.14 -3.79
C GLY A 98 3.45 -0.55 -2.61
N ALA A 99 3.74 -1.83 -2.36
CA ALA A 99 3.18 -2.65 -1.27
C ALA A 99 1.65 -2.55 -1.18
N HIS A 100 0.98 -2.80 -2.29
CA HIS A 100 -0.48 -2.75 -2.33
C HIS A 100 -1.10 -3.89 -1.53
N PHE A 101 -0.67 -5.14 -1.78
CA PHE A 101 -1.13 -6.39 -1.13
C PHE A 101 -2.66 -6.56 -1.07
N ASN A 102 -3.38 -5.73 -1.82
CA ASN A 102 -4.83 -5.58 -1.71
C ASN A 102 -5.42 -5.14 -3.06
N PRO A 103 -6.33 -5.91 -3.67
CA PRO A 103 -7.03 -5.50 -4.88
C PRO A 103 -7.77 -4.17 -4.75
N SER A 104 -8.39 -3.88 -3.59
CA SER A 104 -9.11 -2.62 -3.37
C SER A 104 -8.19 -1.41 -3.42
N VAL A 105 -7.00 -1.50 -2.82
CA VAL A 105 -5.97 -0.46 -2.87
C VAL A 105 -5.46 -0.27 -4.30
N THR A 106 -5.19 -1.37 -5.01
CA THR A 106 -4.71 -1.35 -6.39
C THR A 106 -5.71 -0.67 -7.32
N ILE A 107 -6.99 -1.04 -7.22
CA ILE A 107 -8.08 -0.46 -8.02
C ILE A 107 -8.27 1.03 -7.65
N ALA A 108 -8.30 1.37 -6.37
CA ALA A 108 -8.46 2.76 -5.94
C ALA A 108 -7.35 3.68 -6.47
N PHE A 109 -6.08 3.24 -6.41
CA PHE A 109 -4.98 3.97 -7.02
C PHE A 109 -5.12 4.11 -8.54
N ALA A 110 -5.63 3.08 -9.22
CA ALA A 110 -5.86 3.13 -10.66
C ALA A 110 -6.97 4.14 -11.03
N THR A 111 -8.06 4.21 -10.25
CA THR A 111 -9.13 5.22 -10.45
C THR A 111 -8.62 6.65 -10.29
N CYS A 112 -7.66 6.85 -9.39
CA CYS A 112 -7.00 8.14 -9.15
C CYS A 112 -5.84 8.43 -10.11
N LYS A 113 -5.63 7.60 -11.15
CA LYS A 113 -4.52 7.70 -12.12
C LYS A 113 -3.12 7.65 -11.45
N ARG A 114 -3.01 7.03 -10.29
CA ARG A 114 -1.76 6.84 -9.55
C ARG A 114 -1.13 5.47 -9.81
N PHE A 115 -1.88 4.59 -10.47
CA PHE A 115 -1.43 3.28 -10.88
C PHE A 115 -1.95 2.96 -12.29
N PRO A 116 -1.14 2.32 -13.17
CA PRO A 116 -1.57 2.02 -14.54
C PRO A 116 -2.62 0.90 -14.57
N TRP A 117 -3.77 1.13 -15.18
CA TRP A 117 -4.83 0.12 -15.35
C TRP A 117 -4.34 -1.18 -15.98
N LYS A 118 -3.38 -1.10 -16.90
CA LYS A 118 -2.78 -2.27 -17.57
C LYS A 118 -2.09 -3.23 -16.59
N GLN A 119 -1.62 -2.75 -15.43
CA GLN A 119 -0.95 -3.56 -14.42
C GLN A 119 -1.91 -4.10 -13.35
N VAL A 120 -3.14 -3.58 -13.27
CA VAL A 120 -4.13 -4.00 -12.26
C VAL A 120 -4.40 -5.51 -12.28
N PRO A 121 -4.67 -6.15 -13.44
CA PRO A 121 -4.95 -7.59 -13.46
C PRO A 121 -3.78 -8.42 -12.90
N ALA A 122 -2.55 -8.08 -13.25
CA ALA A 122 -1.38 -8.81 -12.79
C ALA A 122 -1.16 -8.66 -11.27
N TYR A 123 -1.38 -7.45 -10.72
CA TYR A 123 -1.32 -7.22 -9.27
C TYR A 123 -2.40 -8.00 -8.53
N VAL A 124 -3.65 -7.94 -8.99
CA VAL A 124 -4.77 -8.69 -8.38
C VAL A 124 -4.49 -10.19 -8.39
N THR A 125 -4.00 -10.73 -9.52
CA THR A 125 -3.62 -12.14 -9.62
C THR A 125 -2.49 -12.50 -8.65
N ALA A 126 -1.44 -11.68 -8.56
CA ALA A 126 -0.33 -11.86 -7.63
C ALA A 126 -0.80 -11.88 -6.16
N GLN A 127 -1.68 -10.94 -5.79
CA GLN A 127 -2.24 -10.83 -4.46
C GLN A 127 -3.13 -12.03 -4.09
N VAL A 128 -3.99 -12.47 -5.00
CA VAL A 128 -4.84 -13.66 -4.80
C VAL A 128 -3.98 -14.93 -4.71
N LEU A 129 -2.96 -15.05 -5.56
CA LEU A 129 -2.01 -16.17 -5.52
C LEU A 129 -1.28 -16.22 -4.17
N GLY A 130 -0.69 -15.10 -3.74
CA GLY A 130 0.00 -15.01 -2.44
C GLY A 130 -0.91 -15.38 -1.27
N SER A 131 -2.13 -14.88 -1.27
CA SER A 131 -3.14 -15.20 -0.25
C SER A 131 -3.52 -16.68 -0.24
N THR A 132 -3.76 -17.27 -1.41
CA THR A 132 -4.12 -18.68 -1.53
C THR A 132 -2.98 -19.60 -1.08
N LEU A 133 -1.73 -19.28 -1.46
CA LEU A 133 -0.55 -20.03 -1.01
C LEU A 133 -0.38 -19.95 0.52
N ALA A 134 -0.59 -18.78 1.12
CA ALA A 134 -0.53 -18.60 2.57
C ALA A 134 -1.58 -19.44 3.30
N ALA A 135 -2.83 -19.40 2.83
CA ALA A 135 -3.90 -20.20 3.38
C ALA A 135 -3.65 -21.71 3.23
N GLY A 136 -3.12 -22.15 2.07
CA GLY A 136 -2.70 -23.53 1.84
C GLY A 136 -1.59 -23.98 2.79
N THR A 137 -0.58 -23.12 3.00
CA THR A 137 0.49 -23.39 3.98
C THR A 137 -0.06 -23.56 5.40
N LEU A 138 -0.98 -22.69 5.83
CA LEU A 138 -1.60 -22.80 7.14
C LEU A 138 -2.43 -24.08 7.29
N ARG A 139 -3.14 -24.48 6.24
CA ARG A 139 -3.88 -25.75 6.23
C ARG A 139 -2.97 -26.96 6.40
N LEU A 140 -1.77 -26.93 5.85
CA LEU A 140 -0.77 -27.99 6.00
C LEU A 140 -0.14 -27.98 7.40
N LEU A 141 0.17 -26.80 7.95
CA LEU A 141 0.81 -26.65 9.26
C LEU A 141 -0.13 -27.01 10.43
N PHE A 142 -1.39 -26.62 10.34
CA PHE A 142 -2.40 -26.81 11.39
C PHE A 142 -3.38 -27.92 11.01
N ASN A 143 -2.90 -29.07 10.56
CA ASN A 143 -3.70 -30.17 10.07
C ASN A 143 -4.64 -30.76 11.15
N GLY A 144 -5.78 -31.31 10.74
CA GLY A 144 -6.72 -32.04 11.61
C GLY A 144 -7.50 -31.12 12.58
N LYS A 145 -7.48 -31.45 13.87
CA LYS A 145 -8.28 -30.76 14.89
C LYS A 145 -7.88 -29.32 15.17
N HIS A 146 -6.68 -28.93 14.76
CA HIS A 146 -6.12 -27.59 14.97
C HIS A 146 -6.35 -26.65 13.79
N TYR A 147 -6.91 -27.13 12.66
CA TYR A 147 -7.24 -26.27 11.55
C TYR A 147 -8.60 -25.61 11.76
N HIS A 148 -8.58 -24.29 11.89
CA HIS A 148 -9.78 -23.47 11.93
C HIS A 148 -9.80 -22.55 10.71
N PHE A 149 -11.00 -22.31 10.17
CA PHE A 149 -11.16 -21.37 9.06
C PHE A 149 -10.79 -19.94 9.50
N ALA A 150 -9.68 -19.43 9.02
CA ALA A 150 -9.19 -18.09 9.30
C ALA A 150 -9.59 -17.04 8.25
N GLY A 151 -10.55 -17.38 7.38
CA GLY A 151 -11.15 -16.44 6.43
C GLY A 151 -12.12 -15.48 7.10
N THR A 152 -12.89 -14.79 6.27
CA THR A 152 -13.89 -13.82 6.70
C THR A 152 -15.30 -14.38 6.54
N LEU A 153 -16.10 -14.24 7.58
CA LEU A 153 -17.52 -14.59 7.59
C LEU A 153 -18.28 -13.54 8.39
N PRO A 154 -19.46 -13.12 7.94
CA PRO A 154 -20.36 -12.30 8.74
C PRO A 154 -20.77 -13.05 10.00
N THR A 155 -20.64 -12.39 11.15
CA THR A 155 -21.15 -12.90 12.43
C THR A 155 -22.63 -12.50 12.60
N GLY A 156 -22.97 -11.31 12.09
CA GLY A 156 -24.33 -10.78 12.07
C GLY A 156 -24.94 -10.82 10.67
N SER A 157 -25.67 -9.77 10.29
CA SER A 157 -26.28 -9.67 8.98
C SER A 157 -25.25 -9.30 7.89
N ASP A 158 -25.54 -9.68 6.64
CA ASP A 158 -24.74 -9.29 5.47
C ASP A 158 -24.67 -7.76 5.32
N ILE A 159 -25.75 -7.02 5.65
CA ILE A 159 -25.78 -5.56 5.58
C ILE A 159 -24.83 -4.94 6.60
N GLN A 160 -24.81 -5.43 7.85
CA GLN A 160 -23.87 -4.94 8.85
C GLN A 160 -22.41 -5.15 8.39
N SER A 161 -22.12 -6.33 7.85
CA SER A 161 -20.79 -6.64 7.33
C SER A 161 -20.42 -5.79 6.11
N LEU A 162 -21.35 -5.55 5.21
CA LEU A 162 -21.15 -4.68 4.05
C LEU A 162 -20.83 -3.24 4.47
N VAL A 163 -21.58 -2.69 5.44
CA VAL A 163 -21.37 -1.32 5.91
C VAL A 163 -20.04 -1.18 6.64
N ILE A 164 -19.70 -2.11 7.54
CA ILE A 164 -18.44 -2.02 8.30
C ILE A 164 -17.22 -2.20 7.39
N GLU A 165 -17.27 -3.13 6.43
CA GLU A 165 -16.20 -3.34 5.46
C GLU A 165 -16.00 -2.12 4.53
N PHE A 166 -17.10 -1.47 4.14
CA PHE A 166 -17.02 -0.21 3.39
C PHE A 166 -16.33 0.88 4.22
N ILE A 167 -16.77 1.12 5.46
CA ILE A 167 -16.25 2.18 6.33
C ILE A 167 -14.77 1.94 6.66
N THR A 168 -14.40 0.74 7.04
CA THR A 168 -13.02 0.43 7.41
C THR A 168 -12.07 0.48 6.22
N THR A 169 -12.53 0.08 5.03
CA THR A 169 -11.71 0.20 3.82
C THR A 169 -11.65 1.64 3.31
N PHE A 170 -12.71 2.41 3.47
CA PHE A 170 -12.68 3.86 3.23
C PHE A 170 -11.61 4.51 4.12
N TYR A 171 -11.65 4.24 5.42
CA TYR A 171 -10.69 4.80 6.38
C TYR A 171 -9.25 4.40 6.02
N LEU A 172 -9.02 3.11 5.73
CA LEU A 172 -7.72 2.62 5.30
C LEU A 172 -7.19 3.38 4.08
N MET A 173 -8.00 3.48 3.03
CA MET A 173 -7.55 4.09 1.79
C MET A 173 -7.42 5.62 1.88
N PHE A 174 -8.21 6.26 2.73
CA PHE A 174 -8.08 7.68 3.05
C PHE A 174 -6.69 7.95 3.68
N ILE A 175 -6.29 7.16 4.68
CA ILE A 175 -4.96 7.27 5.31
C ILE A 175 -3.84 6.95 4.31
N ILE A 176 -3.94 5.84 3.57
CA ILE A 176 -2.96 5.50 2.52
C ILE A 176 -2.79 6.66 1.55
N SER A 177 -3.89 7.25 1.07
CA SER A 177 -3.84 8.37 0.14
C SER A 177 -3.10 9.58 0.72
N GLY A 178 -3.27 9.86 2.01
CA GLY A 178 -2.56 10.92 2.71
C GLY A 178 -1.07 10.64 2.80
N VAL A 179 -0.71 9.59 3.54
CA VAL A 179 0.69 9.35 3.89
C VAL A 179 1.56 8.87 2.72
N SER A 180 0.95 8.22 1.72
CA SER A 180 1.72 7.67 0.59
C SER A 180 1.74 8.56 -0.65
N THR A 181 0.88 9.56 -0.75
CA THR A 181 0.72 10.31 -2.00
C THR A 181 0.77 11.82 -1.85
N ASP A 182 0.74 12.34 -0.64
CA ASP A 182 0.86 13.77 -0.37
C ASP A 182 2.26 14.08 0.15
N SER A 183 3.02 14.88 -0.61
CA SER A 183 4.40 15.25 -0.26
C SER A 183 4.50 16.13 1.01
N ARG A 184 3.38 16.64 1.51
CA ARG A 184 3.31 17.42 2.75
C ARG A 184 3.15 16.52 3.98
N ALA A 185 2.75 15.24 3.76
CA ALA A 185 2.60 14.27 4.83
C ALA A 185 3.96 13.62 5.19
N THR A 186 3.98 12.95 6.33
CA THR A 186 5.15 12.23 6.84
C THR A 186 5.37 10.91 6.12
N GLY A 187 5.75 10.96 4.82
CA GLY A 187 5.87 9.80 3.94
C GLY A 187 6.77 8.69 4.47
N GLU A 188 7.85 9.03 5.18
CA GLU A 188 8.77 8.05 5.82
C GLU A 188 8.08 7.22 6.90
N LEU A 189 7.04 7.75 7.54
CA LEU A 189 6.25 7.06 8.55
C LEU A 189 4.99 6.38 7.98
N ALA A 190 4.87 6.30 6.66
CA ALA A 190 3.68 5.73 6.01
C ALA A 190 3.38 4.30 6.50
N GLY A 191 4.39 3.46 6.67
CA GLY A 191 4.22 2.09 7.16
C GLY A 191 3.57 2.05 8.55
N ILE A 192 4.00 2.93 9.48
CA ILE A 192 3.41 3.03 10.82
C ILE A 192 1.94 3.47 10.72
N ALA A 193 1.65 4.52 9.95
CA ALA A 193 0.30 5.03 9.83
C ALA A 193 -0.66 4.00 9.23
N VAL A 194 -0.25 3.33 8.15
CA VAL A 194 -1.07 2.30 7.48
C VAL A 194 -1.24 1.08 8.38
N GLY A 195 -0.18 0.58 9.00
CA GLY A 195 -0.24 -0.55 9.93
C GLY A 195 -1.12 -0.27 11.15
N SER A 196 -1.01 0.92 11.74
CA SER A 196 -1.88 1.34 12.86
C SER A 196 -3.35 1.44 12.42
N THR A 197 -3.62 1.89 11.20
CA THR A 197 -5.00 1.92 10.67
C THR A 197 -5.56 0.51 10.51
N ILE A 198 -4.77 -0.44 10.02
CA ILE A 198 -5.18 -1.86 9.95
C ILE A 198 -5.48 -2.40 11.35
N LEU A 199 -4.61 -2.14 12.34
CA LEU A 199 -4.82 -2.57 13.72
C LEU A 199 -6.15 -2.06 14.25
N LEU A 200 -6.42 -0.74 14.14
CA LEU A 200 -7.66 -0.13 14.57
C LEU A 200 -8.87 -0.75 13.88
N ASN A 201 -8.81 -0.90 12.57
CA ASN A 201 -9.91 -1.43 11.77
C ASN A 201 -10.20 -2.89 12.09
N ILE A 202 -9.19 -3.74 12.26
CA ILE A 202 -9.38 -5.15 12.67
C ILE A 202 -10.04 -5.22 14.05
N MET A 203 -9.59 -4.38 15.00
CA MET A 203 -10.14 -4.35 16.36
C MET A 203 -11.65 -4.13 16.36
N ILE A 204 -12.16 -3.25 15.50
CA ILE A 204 -13.59 -2.88 15.48
C ILE A 204 -14.41 -3.73 14.51
N SER A 205 -13.84 -4.21 13.40
CA SER A 205 -14.60 -4.92 12.36
C SER A 205 -14.55 -6.45 12.49
N SER A 206 -13.50 -7.00 13.09
CA SER A 206 -13.34 -8.45 13.17
C SER A 206 -14.51 -9.16 13.91
N PRO A 207 -15.08 -8.62 15.00
CA PRO A 207 -16.24 -9.25 15.64
C PRO A 207 -17.52 -9.21 14.80
N ILE A 208 -17.59 -8.37 13.76
CA ILE A 208 -18.80 -8.15 12.95
C ILE A 208 -18.70 -8.88 11.61
N SER A 209 -17.59 -8.66 10.87
CA SER A 209 -17.39 -9.14 9.50
C SER A 209 -16.18 -10.07 9.35
N GLY A 210 -15.40 -10.27 10.39
CA GLY A 210 -14.09 -10.93 10.29
C GLY A 210 -12.95 -10.00 9.87
N GLY A 211 -13.22 -8.70 9.60
CA GLY A 211 -12.21 -7.68 9.32
C GLY A 211 -11.40 -7.95 8.05
N SER A 212 -12.00 -7.74 6.89
CA SER A 212 -11.35 -8.01 5.61
C SER A 212 -10.56 -6.82 5.08
N MET A 213 -11.27 -5.77 4.67
CA MET A 213 -10.75 -4.61 3.93
C MET A 213 -10.00 -4.97 2.64
N ASN A 214 -9.98 -6.26 2.26
CA ASN A 214 -9.09 -6.78 1.22
C ASN A 214 -9.72 -8.00 0.53
N PRO A 215 -10.13 -7.91 -0.74
CA PRO A 215 -10.67 -9.04 -1.49
C PRO A 215 -9.75 -10.27 -1.52
N ALA A 216 -8.44 -10.08 -1.68
CA ALA A 216 -7.50 -11.20 -1.71
C ALA A 216 -7.39 -11.89 -0.33
N ARG A 217 -7.43 -11.12 0.77
CA ARG A 217 -7.46 -11.65 2.14
C ARG A 217 -8.66 -12.56 2.39
N SER A 218 -9.81 -12.26 1.79
CA SER A 218 -11.00 -13.09 1.93
C SER A 218 -11.02 -14.25 0.96
N LEU A 219 -10.62 -14.02 -0.28
CA LEU A 219 -10.72 -15.02 -1.36
C LEU A 219 -9.72 -16.17 -1.18
N GLY A 220 -8.47 -15.92 -0.79
CA GLY A 220 -7.46 -16.97 -0.63
C GLY A 220 -7.87 -18.08 0.36
N PRO A 221 -8.20 -17.75 1.61
CA PRO A 221 -8.74 -18.74 2.56
C PRO A 221 -10.05 -19.40 2.10
N ALA A 222 -10.93 -18.65 1.42
CA ALA A 222 -12.18 -19.19 0.89
C ALA A 222 -11.94 -20.28 -0.16
N ILE A 223 -10.97 -20.07 -1.07
CA ILE A 223 -10.57 -21.07 -2.08
C ILE A 223 -10.05 -22.35 -1.41
N VAL A 224 -9.11 -22.21 -0.46
CA VAL A 224 -8.47 -23.36 0.19
C VAL A 224 -9.44 -24.18 1.03
N SER A 225 -10.42 -23.52 1.67
CA SER A 225 -11.38 -24.16 2.54
C SER A 225 -12.72 -24.49 1.86
N ASN A 226 -12.87 -24.11 0.60
CA ASN A 226 -14.13 -24.20 -0.15
C ASN A 226 -15.33 -23.56 0.59
N GLN A 227 -15.09 -22.36 1.19
CA GLN A 227 -16.07 -21.65 2.01
C GLN A 227 -16.34 -20.26 1.46
N TYR A 228 -17.46 -20.10 0.76
CA TYR A 228 -17.78 -18.86 0.03
C TYR A 228 -19.02 -18.12 0.55
N LYS A 229 -19.50 -18.48 1.77
CA LYS A 229 -20.65 -17.81 2.36
C LYS A 229 -20.41 -16.30 2.42
N SER A 230 -21.34 -15.53 1.82
CA SER A 230 -21.32 -14.06 1.79
C SER A 230 -20.04 -13.44 1.22
N ILE A 231 -19.26 -14.18 0.41
CA ILE A 231 -17.98 -13.72 -0.15
C ILE A 231 -18.12 -12.44 -0.98
N TRP A 232 -19.29 -12.22 -1.59
CA TRP A 232 -19.59 -11.06 -2.40
C TRP A 232 -19.42 -9.74 -1.64
N ILE A 233 -19.68 -9.74 -0.33
CA ILE A 233 -19.51 -8.55 0.54
C ILE A 233 -18.06 -8.08 0.48
N TYR A 234 -17.13 -9.01 0.63
CA TYR A 234 -15.70 -8.75 0.68
C TYR A 234 -15.08 -8.45 -0.69
N MET A 235 -15.84 -8.73 -1.78
CA MET A 235 -15.47 -8.31 -3.13
C MET A 235 -15.95 -6.89 -3.42
N VAL A 236 -17.15 -6.51 -2.94
CA VAL A 236 -17.80 -5.25 -3.30
C VAL A 236 -17.47 -4.13 -2.32
N ALA A 237 -17.73 -4.35 -1.02
CA ALA A 237 -17.62 -3.30 -0.02
C ALA A 237 -16.21 -2.71 0.11
N PRO A 238 -15.13 -3.51 0.17
CA PRO A 238 -13.78 -2.96 0.24
C PRO A 238 -13.38 -2.16 -1.01
N ILE A 239 -13.78 -2.61 -2.21
CA ILE A 239 -13.45 -1.87 -3.44
C ILE A 239 -14.15 -0.51 -3.44
N LEU A 240 -15.44 -0.46 -3.13
CA LEU A 240 -16.19 0.80 -3.08
C LEU A 240 -15.67 1.72 -1.97
N GLY A 241 -15.40 1.18 -0.77
CA GLY A 241 -14.83 1.94 0.34
C GLY A 241 -13.48 2.56 -0.03
N ALA A 242 -12.58 1.76 -0.63
CA ALA A 242 -11.27 2.26 -1.04
C ALA A 242 -11.36 3.36 -2.11
N ILE A 243 -12.21 3.18 -3.13
CA ILE A 243 -12.41 4.20 -4.16
C ILE A 243 -12.91 5.50 -3.52
N CYS A 244 -13.96 5.43 -2.69
CA CYS A 244 -14.50 6.60 -2.01
C CYS A 244 -13.44 7.27 -1.10
N GLY A 245 -12.70 6.52 -0.30
CA GLY A 245 -11.65 7.05 0.58
C GLY A 245 -10.55 7.79 -0.18
N ALA A 246 -10.08 7.21 -1.29
CA ALA A 246 -9.07 7.84 -2.14
C ALA A 246 -9.59 9.14 -2.78
N TRP A 247 -10.81 9.14 -3.29
CA TRP A 247 -11.39 10.31 -3.94
C TRP A 247 -11.71 11.42 -2.94
N VAL A 248 -12.22 11.08 -1.75
CA VAL A 248 -12.45 12.08 -0.68
C VAL A 248 -11.13 12.72 -0.27
N TYR A 249 -10.06 11.94 -0.08
CA TYR A 249 -8.75 12.53 0.19
C TYR A 249 -8.28 13.46 -0.93
N ASN A 250 -8.47 13.06 -2.18
CA ASN A 250 -8.08 13.91 -3.32
C ASN A 250 -8.86 15.23 -3.38
N THR A 251 -10.11 15.25 -2.91
CA THR A 251 -10.92 16.50 -2.90
C THR A 251 -10.50 17.47 -1.82
N ILE A 252 -10.07 16.98 -0.64
CA ILE A 252 -9.63 17.84 0.46
C ILE A 252 -8.16 18.24 0.36
N ARG A 253 -7.43 17.58 -0.53
CA ARG A 253 -6.03 17.88 -0.76
C ARG A 253 -5.89 19.25 -1.42
N TYR A 254 -5.41 20.25 -0.66
CA TYR A 254 -5.12 21.57 -1.22
C TYR A 254 -3.96 21.50 -2.19
N ILE A 255 -4.15 22.00 -3.40
CA ILE A 255 -3.12 22.09 -4.44
C ILE A 255 -3.25 23.45 -5.09
N ASP A 256 -2.17 24.25 -5.03
CA ASP A 256 -2.04 25.53 -5.74
C ASP A 256 -1.96 25.34 -7.28
N LYS A 257 -2.26 24.15 -7.77
CA LYS A 257 -2.14 23.76 -9.17
C LYS A 257 -3.48 23.32 -9.72
N PRO A 258 -3.76 23.58 -11.02
CA PRO A 258 -5.03 23.18 -11.65
C PRO A 258 -5.28 21.67 -11.52
N LEU A 259 -6.54 21.26 -11.47
CA LEU A 259 -7.03 19.87 -11.33
C LEU A 259 -6.27 18.82 -12.17
N LYS A 260 -5.81 19.16 -13.35
CA LYS A 260 -4.98 18.30 -14.22
C LYS A 260 -3.65 17.85 -13.58
N TRP A 261 -3.19 18.52 -12.52
CA TRP A 261 -1.99 18.16 -11.78
C TRP A 261 -2.27 17.25 -10.59
N ILE A 262 -3.52 17.18 -10.11
CA ILE A 262 -3.95 16.30 -9.01
C ILE A 262 -3.75 14.82 -9.39
N THR A 263 -3.85 14.52 -10.68
CA THR A 263 -3.74 13.16 -11.22
C THR A 263 -2.34 12.79 -11.71
N LYS A 264 -1.36 13.71 -11.65
CA LYS A 264 0.04 13.35 -11.91
C LYS A 264 0.67 12.75 -10.66
N SER A 265 1.05 11.50 -10.77
CA SER A 265 1.79 10.75 -9.75
C SER A 265 3.03 11.53 -9.29
N VAL A 266 3.07 11.91 -8.02
CA VAL A 266 4.34 12.14 -7.35
C VAL A 266 4.78 10.77 -6.87
N SER A 267 5.60 10.09 -7.68
CA SER A 267 6.20 8.82 -7.30
C SER A 267 7.12 9.06 -6.09
N PHE A 268 7.05 8.20 -5.06
CA PHE A 268 8.01 8.11 -3.95
C PHE A 268 9.48 8.00 -4.42
N TYR A 269 9.69 7.75 -5.71
CA TYR A 269 10.97 7.38 -6.32
C TYR A 269 11.81 8.53 -6.84
N LYS A 270 11.34 9.80 -6.75
CA LYS A 270 12.14 10.93 -7.28
C LYS A 270 13.30 11.37 -6.39
N ASN A 271 13.36 10.93 -5.15
CA ASN A 271 14.44 11.34 -4.23
C ASN A 271 15.65 10.38 -4.21
N ALA A 272 15.56 9.22 -4.85
CA ALA A 272 16.69 8.28 -4.92
C ALA A 272 17.72 8.60 -6.02
N GLU A 273 17.44 9.53 -6.92
CA GLU A 273 18.37 9.94 -7.99
C GLU A 273 19.21 11.19 -7.64
N ARG A 274 19.12 11.70 -6.40
CA ARG A 274 19.90 12.86 -5.93
C ARG A 274 20.81 12.57 -4.74
N ALA A 275 21.07 11.30 -4.44
CA ALA A 275 22.08 10.89 -3.46
C ALA A 275 23.28 10.26 -4.16
#